data_71900626f3ff9229cbc2064c772ebbf4
#
_entry.id   71900626f3ff9229cbc2064c772ebbf4
#
_cell.length_a   1.000
_cell.length_b   1.000
_cell.length_c   1.000
_cell.angle_alpha   90.00
_cell.angle_beta   90.00
_cell.angle_gamma   90.00
#
_symmetry.space_group_name_H-M   'P 1'
#
loop_
_entity.id
_entity.type
_entity.pdbx_description
1 polymer ?
#
loop_
_entity_poly.entity_id
_entity_poly.type
_entity_poly.pdbx_seq_one_letter_code
_entity_poly.pdbx_strand_id
1 'polypeptide(L)'
;TYKNIPISVISTGIGCPSAAMVIQDLGKINCNYLIRVGTAGSCSAEIKPGDNVIGTGAVRDEGLTSKFLPLKYPAVSDIDVTNALLQASQKNSITVHKGIIHTSDAFNSPDLPADIETAKQAGIKAFEMEASAVMMIGALNNIKTGCILSIDGYVMNISEGNVKPDSKACAEGLSGAIQSALDSFLILNSNDS
;
A
#
# COMPACT_ATOMS: atom_id res chain seq x y z
N THR A 1 -9.91 -20.55 0.55
CA THR A 1 -8.80 -20.82 1.49
C THR A 1 -7.46 -20.81 0.76
N TYR A 2 -6.43 -20.34 1.43
CA TYR A 2 -5.05 -20.42 0.96
C TYR A 2 -4.24 -21.26 1.97
N LYS A 3 -3.67 -22.39 1.53
CA LYS A 3 -2.90 -23.33 2.39
C LYS A 3 -3.60 -23.61 3.73
N ASN A 4 -4.90 -23.90 3.67
CA ASN A 4 -5.81 -24.20 4.79
C ASN A 4 -6.17 -23.00 5.71
N ILE A 5 -5.76 -21.79 5.39
CA ILE A 5 -6.20 -20.58 6.10
C ILE A 5 -7.34 -19.91 5.33
N PRO A 6 -8.44 -19.50 6.02
CA PRO A 6 -9.50 -18.74 5.37
C PRO A 6 -9.01 -17.33 5.02
N ILE A 7 -8.92 -17.02 3.73
CA ILE A 7 -8.55 -15.70 3.20
C ILE A 7 -9.62 -15.29 2.21
N SER A 8 -10.03 -14.03 2.27
CA SER A 8 -10.90 -13.38 1.30
C SER A 8 -10.13 -12.33 0.53
N VAL A 9 -10.48 -12.15 -0.74
CA VAL A 9 -9.96 -11.07 -1.59
C VAL A 9 -11.14 -10.22 -2.03
N ILE A 10 -11.01 -8.92 -1.91
CA ILE A 10 -12.04 -7.95 -2.28
C ILE A 10 -11.42 -6.78 -3.02
N SER A 11 -12.10 -6.28 -4.06
CA SER A 11 -11.73 -5.04 -4.72
C SER A 11 -12.31 -3.86 -3.95
N THR A 12 -11.47 -2.85 -3.71
CA THR A 12 -11.89 -1.60 -3.04
C THR A 12 -12.26 -0.49 -4.02
N GLY A 13 -12.07 -0.71 -5.33
CA GLY A 13 -12.13 0.37 -6.31
C GLY A 13 -10.93 1.32 -6.18
N ILE A 14 -11.05 2.53 -6.69
CA ILE A 14 -10.00 3.55 -6.71
C ILE A 14 -10.35 4.67 -5.73
N GLY A 15 -9.34 5.11 -4.97
CA GLY A 15 -9.41 6.26 -4.08
C GLY A 15 -9.87 5.95 -2.66
N CYS A 16 -9.47 6.79 -1.75
CA CYS A 16 -9.74 6.67 -0.32
C CYS A 16 -11.22 6.53 0.03
N PRO A 17 -12.17 7.30 -0.58
CA PRO A 17 -13.59 7.15 -0.27
C PRO A 17 -14.14 5.76 -0.59
N SER A 18 -13.74 5.18 -1.72
CA SER A 18 -14.16 3.84 -2.12
C SER A 18 -13.60 2.77 -1.17
N ALA A 19 -12.30 2.85 -0.87
CA ALA A 19 -11.65 1.93 0.06
C ALA A 19 -12.27 1.99 1.47
N ALA A 20 -12.58 3.18 1.97
CA ALA A 20 -13.15 3.36 3.30
C ALA A 20 -14.51 2.66 3.48
N MET A 21 -15.37 2.69 2.46
CA MET A 21 -16.67 2.01 2.52
C MET A 21 -16.50 0.50 2.72
N VAL A 22 -15.58 -0.11 1.96
CA VAL A 22 -15.29 -1.54 2.07
C VAL A 22 -14.69 -1.88 3.44
N ILE A 23 -13.74 -1.07 3.93
CA ILE A 23 -13.06 -1.33 5.21
C ILE A 23 -14.03 -1.22 6.38
N GLN A 24 -14.95 -0.25 6.37
CA GLN A 24 -16.00 -0.13 7.38
C GLN A 24 -16.91 -1.37 7.41
N ASP A 25 -17.23 -1.94 6.26
CA ASP A 25 -18.04 -3.20 6.20
C ASP A 25 -17.24 -4.40 6.69
N LEU A 26 -15.92 -4.47 6.40
CA LEU A 26 -15.04 -5.51 6.96
C LEU A 26 -14.94 -5.42 8.49
N GLY A 27 -14.97 -4.22 9.07
CA GLY A 27 -15.03 -4.02 10.51
C GLY A 27 -16.27 -4.64 11.17
N LYS A 28 -17.42 -4.61 10.48
CA LYS A 28 -18.68 -5.18 10.98
C LYS A 28 -18.68 -6.72 11.05
N ILE A 29 -17.82 -7.37 10.29
CA ILE A 29 -17.69 -8.84 10.25
C ILE A 29 -16.47 -9.37 11.00
N ASN A 30 -15.87 -8.56 11.87
CA ASN A 30 -14.72 -8.92 12.70
C ASN A 30 -13.48 -9.37 11.87
N CYS A 31 -13.15 -8.63 10.82
CA CYS A 31 -11.91 -8.82 10.09
C CYS A 31 -10.73 -8.46 11.00
N ASN A 32 -9.78 -9.37 11.22
CA ASN A 32 -8.62 -9.14 12.09
C ASN A 32 -7.46 -8.48 11.35
N TYR A 33 -7.22 -8.89 10.11
CA TYR A 33 -6.09 -8.47 9.30
C TYR A 33 -6.54 -8.02 7.92
N LEU A 34 -6.01 -6.90 7.46
CA LEU A 34 -6.26 -6.38 6.11
C LEU A 34 -4.94 -5.96 5.47
N ILE A 35 -4.65 -6.52 4.31
CA ILE A 35 -3.46 -6.16 3.53
C ILE A 35 -3.90 -5.57 2.19
N ARG A 36 -3.53 -4.32 1.95
CA ARG A 36 -3.66 -3.71 0.63
C ARG A 36 -2.56 -4.23 -0.28
N VAL A 37 -2.97 -4.80 -1.40
CA VAL A 37 -2.10 -5.12 -2.53
C VAL A 37 -2.51 -4.26 -3.70
N GLY A 38 -1.58 -3.52 -4.28
CA GLY A 38 -1.87 -2.60 -5.38
C GLY A 38 -0.63 -2.23 -6.18
N THR A 39 -0.76 -1.17 -6.97
CA THR A 39 0.34 -0.57 -7.72
C THR A 39 0.62 0.85 -7.23
N ALA A 40 1.81 1.36 -7.56
CA ALA A 40 2.23 2.71 -7.18
C ALA A 40 3.33 3.23 -8.12
N GLY A 41 3.43 4.56 -8.21
CA GLY A 41 4.53 5.22 -8.89
C GLY A 41 5.69 5.50 -7.93
N SER A 42 6.93 5.14 -8.32
CA SER A 42 8.13 5.42 -7.52
C SER A 42 8.54 6.89 -7.58
N CYS A 43 9.04 7.43 -6.45
CA CYS A 43 9.69 8.75 -6.39
C CYS A 43 11.21 8.68 -6.56
N SER A 44 11.80 7.49 -6.57
CA SER A 44 13.24 7.28 -6.59
C SER A 44 13.68 6.42 -7.75
N ALA A 45 14.77 6.79 -8.42
CA ALA A 45 15.37 5.98 -9.49
C ALA A 45 15.96 4.64 -8.98
N GLU A 46 16.17 4.50 -7.68
CA GLU A 46 16.63 3.25 -7.06
C GLU A 46 15.52 2.19 -6.98
N ILE A 47 14.25 2.62 -6.98
CA ILE A 47 13.08 1.75 -6.92
C ILE A 47 12.50 1.64 -8.32
N LYS A 48 12.71 0.50 -8.95
CA LYS A 48 12.43 0.28 -10.37
C LYS A 48 11.04 -0.31 -10.61
N PRO A 49 10.47 -0.15 -11.81
CA PRO A 49 9.29 -0.89 -12.22
C PRO A 49 9.49 -2.40 -12.01
N GLY A 50 8.52 -3.04 -11.34
CA GLY A 50 8.59 -4.44 -10.92
C GLY A 50 9.11 -4.67 -9.50
N ASP A 51 9.81 -3.71 -8.89
CA ASP A 51 10.10 -3.76 -7.46
C ASP A 51 8.82 -3.59 -6.63
N ASN A 52 8.87 -4.03 -5.37
CA ASN A 52 7.76 -3.84 -4.43
C ASN A 52 8.13 -2.86 -3.32
N VAL A 53 7.13 -2.14 -2.82
CA VAL A 53 7.25 -1.25 -1.66
C VAL A 53 6.29 -1.70 -0.58
N ILE A 54 6.80 -1.97 0.63
CA ILE A 54 5.98 -2.14 1.82
C ILE A 54 5.85 -0.79 2.51
N GLY A 55 4.63 -0.26 2.53
CA GLY A 55 4.30 1.00 3.20
C GLY A 55 4.28 0.82 4.71
N THR A 56 5.19 1.49 5.42
CA THR A 56 5.22 1.50 6.89
C THR A 56 4.31 2.58 7.48
N GLY A 57 3.93 3.54 6.67
CA GLY A 57 2.98 4.60 6.94
C GLY A 57 2.70 5.38 5.67
N ALA A 58 1.71 6.27 5.72
CA ALA A 58 1.30 7.07 4.58
C ALA A 58 1.16 8.55 4.92
N VAL A 59 1.63 9.42 4.01
CA VAL A 59 1.24 10.83 3.99
C VAL A 59 -0.24 10.88 3.63
N ARG A 60 -1.02 11.65 4.39
CA ARG A 60 -2.47 11.80 4.24
C ARG A 60 -2.79 13.04 3.41
N ASP A 61 -2.45 12.98 2.10
CA ASP A 61 -2.72 14.07 1.15
C ASP A 61 -4.00 13.78 0.35
N GLU A 62 -5.07 13.51 1.09
CA GLU A 62 -6.40 13.19 0.57
C GLU A 62 -7.49 13.76 1.49
N GLY A 63 -8.69 13.91 0.95
CA GLY A 63 -9.77 14.61 1.65
C GLY A 63 -10.59 13.76 2.62
N LEU A 64 -10.47 12.44 2.58
CA LEU A 64 -11.35 11.53 3.34
C LEU A 64 -10.94 11.39 4.81
N THR A 65 -9.69 10.99 5.08
CA THR A 65 -9.30 10.59 6.43
C THR A 65 -9.32 11.74 7.43
N SER A 66 -9.18 12.99 6.96
CA SER A 66 -9.36 14.20 7.77
C SER A 66 -10.78 14.37 8.33
N LYS A 67 -11.78 13.70 7.73
CA LYS A 67 -13.17 13.70 8.21
C LYS A 67 -13.39 12.77 9.41
N PHE A 68 -12.48 11.81 9.60
CA PHE A 68 -12.54 10.82 10.69
C PHE A 68 -11.61 11.19 11.85
N LEU A 69 -10.38 11.60 11.54
CA LEU A 69 -9.36 11.96 12.53
C LEU A 69 -8.55 13.18 12.08
N PRO A 70 -8.11 14.04 13.00
CA PRO A 70 -7.27 15.20 12.67
C PRO A 70 -6.01 14.77 11.89
N LEU A 71 -5.50 15.64 11.00
CA LEU A 71 -4.29 15.36 10.20
C LEU A 71 -3.04 15.04 11.04
N LYS A 72 -2.99 15.55 12.29
CA LYS A 72 -1.90 15.24 13.23
C LYS A 72 -1.87 13.78 13.70
N TYR A 73 -2.93 13.00 13.45
CA TYR A 73 -2.92 11.56 13.71
C TYR A 73 -2.27 10.84 12.52
N PRO A 74 -1.18 10.07 12.73
CA PRO A 74 -0.44 9.46 11.62
C PRO A 74 -1.18 8.24 11.04
N ALA A 75 -1.12 8.06 9.72
CA ALA A 75 -1.50 6.81 9.08
C ALA A 75 -0.29 5.86 9.13
N VAL A 76 -0.39 4.81 9.93
CA VAL A 76 0.70 3.83 10.14
C VAL A 76 0.19 2.41 9.92
N SER A 77 1.03 1.57 9.32
CA SER A 77 0.80 0.13 9.23
C SER A 77 1.01 -0.53 10.58
N ASP A 78 0.29 -1.63 10.81
CA ASP A 78 0.55 -2.50 11.96
C ASP A 78 1.94 -3.14 11.84
N ILE A 79 2.68 -3.19 12.96
CA ILE A 79 4.07 -3.66 12.97
C ILE A 79 4.17 -5.17 12.70
N ASP A 80 3.21 -5.96 13.20
CA ASP A 80 3.20 -7.41 13.00
C ASP A 80 2.92 -7.74 11.54
N VAL A 81 1.95 -7.03 10.94
CA VAL A 81 1.61 -7.19 9.51
C VAL A 81 2.78 -6.75 8.61
N THR A 82 3.44 -5.63 8.96
CA THR A 82 4.62 -5.15 8.24
C THR A 82 5.76 -6.17 8.29
N ASN A 83 6.04 -6.74 9.47
CA ASN A 83 7.08 -7.74 9.63
C ASN A 83 6.74 -9.06 8.90
N ALA A 84 5.48 -9.48 8.92
CA ALA A 84 5.03 -10.67 8.18
C ALA A 84 5.20 -10.50 6.67
N LEU A 85 4.86 -9.32 6.13
CA LEU A 85 5.08 -8.97 4.72
C LEU A 85 6.57 -9.00 4.35
N LEU A 86 7.44 -8.44 5.20
CA LEU A 86 8.89 -8.46 4.99
C LEU A 86 9.43 -9.88 4.97
N GLN A 87 9.06 -10.72 5.94
CA GLN A 87 9.49 -12.11 6.03
C GLN A 87 9.00 -12.93 4.83
N ALA A 88 7.73 -12.79 4.44
CA ALA A 88 7.17 -13.46 3.28
C ALA A 88 7.89 -13.06 1.99
N SER A 89 8.15 -11.77 1.79
CA SER A 89 8.87 -11.27 0.62
C SER A 89 10.30 -11.82 0.55
N GLN A 90 11.02 -11.83 1.67
CA GLN A 90 12.37 -12.42 1.75
C GLN A 90 12.36 -13.91 1.39
N LYS A 91 11.41 -14.68 1.95
CA LYS A 91 11.25 -16.11 1.66
C LYS A 91 10.99 -16.39 0.19
N ASN A 92 10.26 -15.50 -0.47
CA ASN A 92 9.92 -15.61 -1.88
C ASN A 92 10.96 -14.97 -2.81
N SER A 93 12.08 -14.46 -2.28
CA SER A 93 13.13 -13.76 -3.03
C SER A 93 12.61 -12.56 -3.83
N ILE A 94 11.62 -11.86 -3.31
CA ILE A 94 11.04 -10.68 -3.92
C ILE A 94 11.83 -9.44 -3.50
N THR A 95 12.22 -8.61 -4.47
CA THR A 95 12.85 -7.32 -4.19
C THR A 95 11.85 -6.36 -3.55
N VAL A 96 12.16 -5.94 -2.32
CA VAL A 96 11.26 -5.11 -1.52
C VAL A 96 12.02 -3.92 -0.92
N HIS A 97 11.45 -2.75 -1.10
CA HIS A 97 11.77 -1.53 -0.37
C HIS A 97 10.75 -1.32 0.75
N LYS A 98 11.10 -0.56 1.77
CA LYS A 98 10.19 -0.23 2.87
C LYS A 98 10.31 1.24 3.24
N GLY A 99 9.20 1.85 3.64
CA GLY A 99 9.18 3.24 4.09
C GLY A 99 7.83 3.90 3.96
N ILE A 100 7.82 5.20 4.17
CA ILE A 100 6.62 6.02 4.03
C ILE A 100 6.24 6.12 2.55
N ILE A 101 4.94 6.03 2.28
CA ILE A 101 4.35 6.25 0.97
C ILE A 101 3.46 7.50 1.00
N HIS A 102 3.02 7.97 -0.15
CA HIS A 102 2.17 9.15 -0.26
C HIS A 102 0.83 8.77 -0.87
N THR A 103 -0.25 9.02 -0.13
CA THR A 103 -1.62 8.82 -0.62
C THR A 103 -2.21 10.14 -1.07
N SER A 104 -2.61 10.23 -2.34
CA SER A 104 -3.24 11.41 -2.95
C SER A 104 -4.56 11.06 -3.61
N ASP A 105 -5.52 12.01 -3.63
CA ASP A 105 -6.79 11.88 -4.35
C ASP A 105 -6.65 12.08 -5.87
N ALA A 106 -5.61 12.77 -6.32
CA ALA A 106 -5.42 13.11 -7.72
C ALA A 106 -4.24 12.37 -8.34
N PHE A 107 -4.51 11.58 -9.37
CA PHE A 107 -3.46 10.88 -10.14
C PHE A 107 -2.53 11.86 -10.86
N ASN A 108 -3.10 12.93 -11.41
CA ASN A 108 -2.37 14.04 -12.03
C ASN A 108 -2.94 15.35 -11.48
N SER A 109 -2.16 16.04 -10.64
CA SER A 109 -2.51 17.38 -10.17
C SER A 109 -1.50 18.40 -10.68
N PRO A 110 -1.87 19.69 -10.81
CA PRO A 110 -0.91 20.75 -11.16
C PRO A 110 0.24 20.87 -10.15
N ASP A 111 0.01 20.49 -8.88
CA ASP A 111 0.98 20.59 -7.78
C ASP A 111 1.89 19.35 -7.69
N LEU A 112 1.58 18.28 -8.44
CA LEU A 112 2.32 17.03 -8.39
C LEU A 112 3.84 17.15 -8.53
N PRO A 113 4.40 18.02 -9.41
CA PRO A 113 5.86 18.19 -9.48
C PRO A 113 6.47 18.72 -8.19
N ALA A 114 5.81 19.64 -7.48
CA ALA A 114 6.28 20.18 -6.19
C ALA A 114 6.15 19.14 -5.08
N ASP A 115 5.07 18.36 -5.09
CA ASP A 115 4.85 17.27 -4.14
C ASP A 115 5.90 16.17 -4.28
N ILE A 116 6.26 15.81 -5.51
CA ILE A 116 7.33 14.83 -5.80
C ILE A 116 8.68 15.32 -5.28
N GLU A 117 9.02 16.58 -5.47
CA GLU A 117 10.29 17.13 -4.98
C GLU A 117 10.35 17.13 -3.45
N THR A 118 9.25 17.53 -2.80
CA THR A 118 9.12 17.47 -1.34
C THR A 118 9.20 16.02 -0.84
N ALA A 119 8.52 15.11 -1.52
CA ALA A 119 8.52 13.69 -1.19
C ALA A 119 9.92 13.06 -1.28
N LYS A 120 10.70 13.40 -2.31
CA LYS A 120 12.09 12.96 -2.45
C LYS A 120 12.94 13.41 -1.27
N GLN A 121 12.86 14.70 -0.89
CA GLN A 121 13.58 15.25 0.25
C GLN A 121 13.19 14.57 1.57
N ALA A 122 11.90 14.20 1.71
CA ALA A 122 11.37 13.49 2.87
C ALA A 122 11.63 11.96 2.84
N GLY A 123 12.22 11.42 1.77
CA GLY A 123 12.51 10.00 1.63
C GLY A 123 11.28 9.11 1.38
N ILE A 124 10.18 9.71 0.87
CA ILE A 124 8.97 8.99 0.45
C ILE A 124 9.34 8.00 -0.66
N LYS A 125 8.75 6.79 -0.62
CA LYS A 125 9.11 5.71 -1.55
C LYS A 125 8.25 5.67 -2.80
N ALA A 126 6.94 5.91 -2.65
CA ALA A 126 5.99 5.78 -3.75
C ALA A 126 4.73 6.62 -3.52
N PHE A 127 4.00 6.91 -4.61
CA PHE A 127 2.68 7.54 -4.62
C PHE A 127 1.62 6.52 -5.01
N GLU A 128 0.49 6.54 -4.32
CA GLU A 128 -0.69 5.72 -4.55
C GLU A 128 -1.96 6.44 -4.06
N MET A 129 -3.11 5.78 -4.01
CA MET A 129 -4.38 6.49 -3.83
C MET A 129 -5.28 5.96 -2.68
N GLU A 130 -4.86 4.97 -1.84
CA GLU A 130 -5.78 4.33 -0.85
C GLU A 130 -5.14 3.99 0.50
N ALA A 131 -3.82 3.90 0.61
CA ALA A 131 -3.17 3.32 1.79
C ALA A 131 -3.43 4.11 3.08
N SER A 132 -3.54 5.43 3.03
CA SER A 132 -3.90 6.24 4.21
C SER A 132 -5.27 5.85 4.76
N ALA A 133 -6.27 5.63 3.88
CA ALA A 133 -7.59 5.17 4.28
C ALA A 133 -7.53 3.75 4.85
N VAL A 134 -6.78 2.84 4.22
CA VAL A 134 -6.60 1.47 4.74
C VAL A 134 -6.06 1.50 6.17
N MET A 135 -5.01 2.25 6.42
CA MET A 135 -4.37 2.35 7.73
C MET A 135 -5.29 3.04 8.76
N MET A 136 -5.89 4.17 8.40
CA MET A 136 -6.69 4.97 9.32
C MET A 136 -8.05 4.35 9.65
N ILE A 137 -8.79 3.95 8.62
CA ILE A 137 -10.13 3.35 8.82
C ILE A 137 -9.99 1.95 9.41
N GLY A 138 -8.94 1.21 9.03
CA GLY A 138 -8.61 -0.07 9.65
C GLY A 138 -8.37 0.07 11.15
N ALA A 139 -7.52 1.01 11.57
CA ALA A 139 -7.27 1.28 12.99
C ALA A 139 -8.53 1.65 13.77
N LEU A 140 -9.43 2.46 13.19
CA LEU A 140 -10.72 2.83 13.80
C LEU A 140 -11.68 1.62 13.96
N ASN A 141 -11.49 0.58 13.18
CA ASN A 141 -12.27 -0.66 13.24
C ASN A 141 -11.52 -1.83 13.92
N ASN A 142 -10.40 -1.54 14.62
CA ASN A 142 -9.55 -2.54 15.28
C ASN A 142 -9.00 -3.61 14.31
N ILE A 143 -8.80 -3.27 13.04
CA ILE A 143 -8.20 -4.14 12.04
C ILE A 143 -6.70 -3.83 11.96
N LYS A 144 -5.85 -4.84 12.10
CA LYS A 144 -4.41 -4.73 11.85
C LYS A 144 -4.16 -4.64 10.35
N THR A 145 -3.54 -3.55 9.90
CA THR A 145 -3.41 -3.25 8.47
C THR A 145 -1.97 -3.23 7.99
N GLY A 146 -1.77 -3.63 6.74
CA GLY A 146 -0.51 -3.52 6.02
C GLY A 146 -0.72 -3.14 4.56
N CYS A 147 0.38 -2.79 3.89
CA CYS A 147 0.34 -2.39 2.49
C CYS A 147 1.59 -2.88 1.76
N ILE A 148 1.41 -3.54 0.63
CA ILE A 148 2.47 -3.89 -0.32
C ILE A 148 2.05 -3.46 -1.73
N LEU A 149 2.94 -2.74 -2.42
CA LEU A 149 2.66 -2.10 -3.69
C LEU A 149 3.71 -2.51 -4.71
N SER A 150 3.29 -2.95 -5.88
CA SER A 150 4.19 -3.15 -7.02
C SER A 150 4.40 -1.82 -7.75
N ILE A 151 5.64 -1.50 -8.08
CA ILE A 151 5.98 -0.28 -8.82
C ILE A 151 5.70 -0.50 -10.30
N ASP A 152 4.87 0.34 -10.88
CA ASP A 152 4.49 0.30 -12.30
C ASP A 152 5.14 1.40 -13.13
N GLY A 153 5.80 2.38 -12.49
CA GLY A 153 6.49 3.46 -13.17
C GLY A 153 7.12 4.46 -12.20
N TYR A 154 7.75 5.48 -12.79
CA TYR A 154 8.22 6.64 -12.04
C TYR A 154 7.17 7.75 -12.11
N VAL A 155 6.79 8.31 -10.96
CA VAL A 155 5.79 9.39 -10.89
C VAL A 155 6.18 10.59 -11.74
N MET A 156 7.47 10.92 -11.83
CA MET A 156 7.99 11.98 -12.70
C MET A 156 7.64 11.77 -14.18
N ASN A 157 7.73 10.55 -14.66
CA ASN A 157 7.42 10.24 -16.06
C ASN A 157 5.92 10.33 -16.35
N ILE A 158 5.08 10.13 -15.34
CA ILE A 158 3.62 10.26 -15.46
C ILE A 158 3.24 11.71 -15.75
N SER A 159 3.82 12.67 -15.03
CA SER A 159 3.57 14.10 -15.22
C SER A 159 4.03 14.61 -16.59
N GLU A 160 5.04 13.96 -17.20
CA GLU A 160 5.57 14.28 -18.52
C GLU A 160 4.88 13.52 -19.68
N GLY A 161 3.90 12.65 -19.38
CA GLY A 161 3.23 11.80 -20.35
C GLY A 161 4.11 10.67 -20.94
N ASN A 162 5.27 10.41 -20.34
CA ASN A 162 6.27 9.45 -20.81
C ASN A 162 6.13 8.08 -20.15
N VAL A 163 4.92 7.65 -19.79
CA VAL A 163 4.71 6.34 -19.15
C VAL A 163 4.72 5.25 -20.22
N LYS A 164 5.79 4.48 -20.25
CA LYS A 164 5.80 3.13 -20.83
C LYS A 164 6.18 2.16 -19.70
N PRO A 165 5.21 1.67 -18.93
CA PRO A 165 5.52 0.66 -17.93
C PRO A 165 6.08 -0.58 -18.66
N ASP A 166 7.16 -1.14 -18.15
CA ASP A 166 7.60 -2.47 -18.57
C ASP A 166 6.53 -3.46 -18.09
N SER A 167 5.63 -3.81 -19.01
CA SER A 167 4.44 -4.60 -18.69
C SER A 167 4.78 -5.97 -18.11
N LYS A 168 5.94 -6.52 -18.45
CA LYS A 168 6.41 -7.83 -17.95
C LYS A 168 6.94 -7.69 -16.51
N ALA A 169 7.86 -6.77 -16.27
CA ALA A 169 8.40 -6.54 -14.92
C ALA A 169 7.28 -6.12 -13.94
N CYS A 170 6.36 -5.25 -14.37
CA CYS A 170 5.21 -4.84 -13.56
C CYS A 170 4.30 -6.03 -13.21
N ALA A 171 4.02 -6.92 -14.17
CA ALA A 171 3.20 -8.11 -13.93
C ALA A 171 3.89 -9.10 -12.98
N GLU A 172 5.20 -9.31 -13.13
CA GLU A 172 6.01 -10.14 -12.24
C GLU A 172 6.07 -9.54 -10.82
N GLY A 173 6.28 -8.23 -10.72
CA GLY A 173 6.25 -7.50 -9.44
C GLY A 173 4.91 -7.61 -8.72
N LEU A 174 3.80 -7.43 -9.44
CA LEU A 174 2.45 -7.57 -8.88
C LEU A 174 2.19 -9.02 -8.42
N SER A 175 2.63 -10.02 -9.19
CA SER A 175 2.55 -11.42 -8.78
C SER A 175 3.34 -11.67 -7.50
N GLY A 176 4.53 -11.07 -7.36
CA GLY A 176 5.34 -11.13 -6.16
C GLY A 176 4.68 -10.47 -4.95
N ALA A 177 4.05 -9.31 -5.14
CA ALA A 177 3.28 -8.62 -4.09
C ALA A 177 2.11 -9.48 -3.59
N ILE A 178 1.34 -10.06 -4.51
CA ILE A 178 0.22 -10.97 -4.19
C ILE A 178 0.74 -12.19 -3.41
N GLN A 179 1.81 -12.83 -3.88
CA GLN A 179 2.37 -13.99 -3.21
C GLN A 179 2.87 -13.65 -1.80
N SER A 180 3.56 -12.51 -1.65
CA SER A 180 4.04 -12.03 -0.33
C SER A 180 2.88 -11.74 0.61
N ALA A 181 1.80 -11.11 0.14
CA ALA A 181 0.62 -10.85 0.94
C ALA A 181 -0.08 -12.15 1.39
N LEU A 182 -0.24 -13.12 0.49
CA LEU A 182 -0.85 -14.41 0.83
C LEU A 182 0.00 -15.19 1.85
N ASP A 183 1.31 -15.25 1.66
CA ASP A 183 2.21 -15.97 2.56
C ASP A 183 2.38 -15.26 3.92
N SER A 184 2.20 -13.94 3.98
CA SER A 184 2.23 -13.20 5.25
C SER A 184 1.09 -13.60 6.19
N PHE A 185 -0.09 -13.94 5.65
CA PHE A 185 -1.20 -14.48 6.48
C PHE A 185 -0.85 -15.82 7.13
N LEU A 186 0.02 -16.64 6.53
CA LEU A 186 0.50 -17.87 7.18
C LEU A 186 1.34 -17.56 8.42
N ILE A 187 2.17 -16.52 8.32
CA ILE A 187 3.03 -16.07 9.42
C ILE A 187 2.16 -15.48 10.54
N LEU A 188 1.21 -14.62 10.19
CA LEU A 188 0.30 -13.99 11.18
C LEU A 188 -0.54 -15.04 11.91
N ASN A 189 -1.11 -16.01 11.20
CA ASN A 189 -1.90 -17.09 11.81
C ASN A 189 -1.08 -17.97 12.77
N SER A 190 0.22 -18.17 12.51
CA SER A 190 1.10 -18.92 13.39
C SER A 190 1.46 -18.17 14.68
N ASN A 191 1.35 -16.85 14.68
CA ASN A 191 1.63 -16.02 15.86
C ASN A 191 0.40 -15.86 16.79
N ASP A 192 -0.80 -16.09 16.27
CA ASP A 192 -2.07 -16.02 17.01
C ASP A 192 -2.44 -17.38 17.66
N SER A 193 -1.71 -18.46 17.37
CA SER A 193 -1.90 -19.83 17.86
C SER A 193 -1.01 -20.12 19.04
#